data_3275046df200fc5f73039103c05a872a
#
_entry.id   3275046df200fc5f73039103c05a872a
#
_cell.length_a   1.000
_cell.length_b   1.000
_cell.length_c   1.000
_cell.angle_alpha   90.00
_cell.angle_beta   90.00
_cell.angle_gamma   90.00
#
_symmetry.space_group_name_H-M   'P 1'
#
loop_
_entity.id
_entity.type
_entity.pdbx_description
1 polymer ?
#
loop_
_entity_poly.entity_id
_entity_poly.type
_entity_poly.pdbx_seq_one_letter_code
_entity_poly.pdbx_strand_id
1 'polypeptide(L)'
;MKYVTVMALGAAFALASCVSKGTVVRVEDQRDSLVSVVSAKDSLINAVFEDINTISENLMLIKTRENLLSVAGGSEGGRRPIEEINNDIAAIDRLLQENKDKIASLQRAAAQLRKANLRIDGLEKMIGDLNAQLAEKKDEIARLRESLNKMGVEVETLTEQVAEQNARAETLNTEKVELENQLHTVYYIVGAEKELRDAQIIDKQGFIGRTLTVNNTNNLELSLIHI
;
A
#
# COMPACT_ATOMS: atom_id res chain seq x y z
N MET A 1 -21.26 -68.40 15.95
CA MET A 1 -20.25 -67.76 15.11
C MET A 1 -20.79 -66.52 14.33
N LYS A 2 -22.00 -66.55 13.81
CA LYS A 2 -22.55 -65.37 13.03
C LYS A 2 -22.69 -64.08 13.81
N TYR A 3 -22.96 -64.09 15.11
CA TYR A 3 -23.12 -62.88 15.95
C TYR A 3 -21.79 -62.27 16.35
N VAL A 4 -20.72 -63.07 16.46
CA VAL A 4 -19.38 -62.56 16.78
C VAL A 4 -18.77 -61.77 15.62
N THR A 5 -19.04 -62.21 14.39
CA THR A 5 -18.58 -61.52 13.19
C THR A 5 -19.31 -60.18 12.96
N VAL A 6 -20.61 -60.10 13.27
CA VAL A 6 -21.38 -58.86 13.18
C VAL A 6 -20.95 -57.85 14.25
N MET A 7 -20.65 -58.27 15.48
CA MET A 7 -20.11 -57.44 16.53
C MET A 7 -18.69 -56.93 16.22
N ALA A 8 -17.84 -57.76 15.59
CA ALA A 8 -16.50 -57.33 15.19
C ALA A 8 -16.50 -56.32 14.06
N LEU A 9 -17.45 -56.45 13.10
CA LEU A 9 -17.63 -55.42 12.05
C LEU A 9 -18.16 -54.10 12.60
N GLY A 10 -19.08 -54.12 13.58
CA GLY A 10 -19.60 -52.90 14.23
C GLY A 10 -18.55 -52.15 15.02
N ALA A 11 -17.65 -52.88 15.72
CA ALA A 11 -16.53 -52.28 16.46
C ALA A 11 -15.48 -51.65 15.53
N ALA A 12 -15.21 -52.23 14.37
CA ALA A 12 -14.29 -51.67 13.38
C ALA A 12 -14.77 -50.38 12.77
N PHE A 13 -16.10 -50.20 12.56
CA PHE A 13 -16.71 -48.96 12.06
C PHE A 13 -16.70 -47.83 13.12
N ALA A 14 -16.80 -48.14 14.40
CA ALA A 14 -16.78 -47.18 15.49
C ALA A 14 -15.37 -46.55 15.68
N LEU A 15 -14.30 -47.29 15.36
CA LEU A 15 -12.93 -46.81 15.46
C LEU A 15 -12.50 -45.87 14.30
N ALA A 16 -13.18 -45.93 13.16
CA ALA A 16 -12.89 -45.10 12.01
C ALA A 16 -13.46 -43.67 12.14
N SER A 17 -14.30 -43.38 13.15
CA SER A 17 -14.98 -42.09 13.32
C SER A 17 -14.32 -41.11 14.29
N CYS A 18 -13.19 -41.47 14.89
CA CYS A 18 -12.51 -40.54 15.80
C CYS A 18 -11.54 -39.62 15.06
N VAL A 19 -12.07 -38.66 14.34
CA VAL A 19 -11.29 -37.44 14.01
C VAL A 19 -11.05 -36.73 15.34
N SER A 20 -9.80 -36.72 15.81
CA SER A 20 -9.43 -36.03 17.05
C SER A 20 -9.85 -34.56 16.98
N LYS A 21 -10.50 -34.03 18.05
CA LYS A 21 -10.84 -32.62 18.16
C LYS A 21 -9.65 -31.69 17.83
N GLY A 22 -8.44 -32.11 18.22
CA GLY A 22 -7.22 -31.36 17.89
C GLY A 22 -6.88 -31.36 16.40
N THR A 23 -7.29 -32.39 15.63
CA THR A 23 -7.11 -32.40 14.16
C THR A 23 -8.11 -31.47 13.49
N VAL A 24 -9.35 -31.43 13.98
CA VAL A 24 -10.39 -30.52 13.45
C VAL A 24 -10.00 -29.07 13.69
N VAL A 25 -9.65 -28.70 14.91
CA VAL A 25 -9.20 -27.34 15.26
C VAL A 25 -8.00 -26.93 14.40
N ARG A 26 -7.01 -27.79 14.24
CA ARG A 26 -5.84 -27.47 13.40
C ARG A 26 -6.19 -27.27 11.93
N VAL A 27 -7.14 -28.03 11.39
CA VAL A 27 -7.62 -27.87 10.01
C VAL A 27 -8.44 -26.58 9.87
N GLU A 28 -9.23 -26.23 10.87
CA GLU A 28 -9.96 -24.95 10.92
C GLU A 28 -8.99 -23.77 10.97
N ASP A 29 -7.99 -23.79 11.84
CA ASP A 29 -6.95 -22.75 11.92
C ASP A 29 -6.18 -22.61 10.59
N GLN A 30 -5.85 -23.73 9.94
CA GLN A 30 -5.20 -23.72 8.63
C GLN A 30 -6.11 -23.13 7.55
N ARG A 31 -7.39 -23.50 7.55
CA ARG A 31 -8.40 -22.93 6.64
C ARG A 31 -8.52 -21.42 6.84
N ASP A 32 -8.67 -20.96 8.07
CA ASP A 32 -8.85 -19.55 8.39
C ASP A 32 -7.59 -18.74 8.04
N SER A 33 -6.41 -19.29 8.28
CA SER A 33 -5.15 -18.71 7.82
C SER A 33 -5.09 -18.62 6.30
N LEU A 34 -5.48 -19.65 5.56
CA LEU A 34 -5.51 -19.65 4.10
C LEU A 34 -6.53 -18.65 3.57
N VAL A 35 -7.73 -18.58 4.15
CA VAL A 35 -8.76 -17.59 3.79
C VAL A 35 -8.23 -16.17 3.99
N SER A 36 -7.56 -15.90 5.10
CA SER A 36 -6.93 -14.60 5.36
C SER A 36 -5.87 -14.25 4.32
N VAL A 37 -5.00 -15.20 3.96
CA VAL A 37 -3.97 -14.99 2.92
C VAL A 37 -4.59 -14.75 1.55
N VAL A 38 -5.64 -15.48 1.18
CA VAL A 38 -6.35 -15.29 -0.10
C VAL A 38 -7.01 -13.92 -0.12
N SER A 39 -7.72 -13.53 0.93
CA SER A 39 -8.37 -12.22 1.04
C SER A 39 -7.36 -11.07 0.95
N ALA A 40 -6.20 -11.19 1.58
CA ALA A 40 -5.14 -10.19 1.48
C ALA A 40 -4.58 -10.09 0.05
N LYS A 41 -4.41 -11.20 -0.65
CA LYS A 41 -4.00 -11.22 -2.06
C LYS A 41 -5.04 -10.58 -2.98
N ASP A 42 -6.32 -10.90 -2.77
CA ASP A 42 -7.41 -10.33 -3.56
C ASP A 42 -7.51 -8.81 -3.35
N SER A 43 -7.37 -8.34 -2.11
CA SER A 43 -7.33 -6.91 -1.80
C SER A 43 -6.16 -6.21 -2.51
N LEU A 44 -4.97 -6.83 -2.52
CA LEU A 44 -3.81 -6.29 -3.20
C LEU A 44 -3.98 -6.25 -4.72
N ILE A 45 -4.59 -7.27 -5.31
CA ILE A 45 -4.91 -7.33 -6.74
C ILE A 45 -5.91 -6.23 -7.10
N ASN A 46 -6.96 -6.04 -6.30
CA ASN A 46 -7.95 -4.99 -6.52
C ASN A 46 -7.30 -3.60 -6.45
N ALA A 47 -6.42 -3.34 -5.49
CA ALA A 47 -5.67 -2.09 -5.40
C ALA A 47 -4.78 -1.85 -6.63
N VAL A 48 -4.16 -2.90 -7.18
CA VAL A 48 -3.42 -2.83 -8.45
C VAL A 48 -4.31 -2.39 -9.61
N PHE A 49 -5.50 -2.96 -9.75
CA PHE A 49 -6.43 -2.58 -10.81
C PHE A 49 -6.92 -1.14 -10.65
N GLU A 50 -7.21 -0.71 -9.43
CA GLU A 50 -7.61 0.67 -9.14
C GLU A 50 -6.51 1.66 -9.49
N ASP A 51 -5.26 1.40 -9.10
CA ASP A 51 -4.12 2.24 -9.45
C ASP A 51 -3.91 2.32 -10.97
N ILE A 52 -4.01 1.20 -11.69
CA ILE A 52 -3.90 1.17 -13.17
C ILE A 52 -5.00 2.00 -13.82
N ASN A 53 -6.24 1.86 -13.37
CA ASN A 53 -7.37 2.63 -13.90
C ASN A 53 -7.18 4.13 -13.67
N THR A 54 -6.79 4.51 -12.45
CA THR A 54 -6.49 5.92 -12.11
C THR A 54 -5.40 6.50 -13.02
N ILE A 55 -4.30 5.76 -13.22
CA ILE A 55 -3.22 6.19 -14.11
C ILE A 55 -3.73 6.39 -15.54
N SER A 56 -4.55 5.46 -16.04
CA SER A 56 -5.11 5.53 -17.39
C SER A 56 -6.03 6.74 -17.57
N GLU A 57 -6.88 7.02 -16.60
CA GLU A 57 -7.76 8.19 -16.59
C GLU A 57 -6.94 9.48 -16.54
N ASN A 58 -5.92 9.55 -15.68
CA ASN A 58 -5.03 10.70 -15.58
C ASN A 58 -4.28 10.95 -16.90
N LEU A 59 -3.78 9.91 -17.56
CA LEU A 59 -3.13 10.04 -18.87
C LEU A 59 -4.08 10.58 -19.95
N MET A 60 -5.34 10.16 -19.93
CA MET A 60 -6.36 10.69 -20.83
C MET A 60 -6.62 12.19 -20.56
N LEU A 61 -6.72 12.58 -19.29
CA LEU A 61 -6.91 13.98 -18.89
C LEU A 61 -5.69 14.82 -19.27
N ILE A 62 -4.48 14.32 -19.09
CA ILE A 62 -3.24 14.98 -19.51
C ILE A 62 -3.28 15.24 -21.03
N LYS A 63 -3.57 14.20 -21.82
CA LYS A 63 -3.66 14.32 -23.28
C LYS A 63 -4.70 15.37 -23.72
N THR A 64 -5.84 15.41 -23.05
CA THR A 64 -6.89 16.39 -23.34
C THR A 64 -6.39 17.81 -23.09
N ARG A 65 -5.70 18.06 -21.95
CA ARG A 65 -5.14 19.37 -21.61
C ARG A 65 -3.97 19.75 -22.51
N GLU A 66 -3.11 18.83 -22.87
CA GLU A 66 -2.03 19.04 -23.85
C GLU A 66 -2.59 19.51 -25.21
N ASN A 67 -3.66 18.88 -25.68
CA ASN A 67 -4.32 19.30 -26.91
C ASN A 67 -4.86 20.75 -26.80
N LEU A 68 -5.43 21.13 -25.65
CA LEU A 68 -5.88 22.50 -25.42
C LEU A 68 -4.71 23.49 -25.40
N LEU A 69 -3.56 23.12 -24.86
CA LEU A 69 -2.35 23.94 -24.83
C LEU A 69 -1.75 24.10 -26.25
N SER A 70 -1.72 23.02 -27.04
CA SER A 70 -1.19 23.06 -28.41
C SER A 70 -2.02 23.94 -29.35
N VAL A 71 -3.35 23.92 -29.20
CA VAL A 71 -4.27 24.79 -29.96
C VAL A 71 -4.11 26.26 -29.54
N ALA A 72 -3.88 26.54 -28.26
CA ALA A 72 -3.65 27.89 -27.75
C ALA A 72 -2.37 28.55 -28.30
N GLY A 73 -1.36 27.74 -28.69
CA GLY A 73 -0.13 28.22 -29.34
C GLY A 73 -0.23 28.44 -30.84
N GLY A 74 -1.33 28.00 -31.48
CA GLY A 74 -1.54 28.16 -32.92
C GLY A 74 -2.13 29.55 -33.28
N SER A 75 -1.74 30.08 -34.43
CA SER A 75 -2.15 31.41 -34.90
C SER A 75 -3.65 31.56 -35.25
N GLU A 76 -4.40 30.49 -35.29
CA GLU A 76 -5.83 30.46 -35.68
C GLU A 76 -6.79 30.26 -34.50
N GLY A 77 -6.30 29.83 -33.32
CA GLY A 77 -7.10 29.73 -32.09
C GLY A 77 -7.11 31.04 -31.32
N GLY A 78 -8.26 31.57 -30.98
CA GLY A 78 -8.37 32.79 -30.14
C GLY A 78 -7.45 32.67 -28.93
N ARG A 79 -6.68 33.72 -28.62
CA ARG A 79 -5.75 33.75 -27.47
C ARG A 79 -6.48 33.37 -26.19
N ARG A 80 -6.18 32.19 -25.67
CA ARG A 80 -6.64 31.80 -24.32
C ARG A 80 -5.94 32.68 -23.28
N PRO A 81 -6.63 33.07 -22.21
CA PRO A 81 -6.00 33.80 -21.11
C PRO A 81 -4.78 33.05 -20.57
N ILE A 82 -3.71 33.75 -20.28
CA ILE A 82 -2.46 33.18 -19.71
C ILE A 82 -2.77 32.40 -18.43
N GLU A 83 -3.71 32.89 -17.63
CA GLU A 83 -4.13 32.25 -16.40
C GLU A 83 -4.75 30.85 -16.63
N GLU A 84 -5.55 30.67 -17.67
CA GLU A 84 -6.10 29.38 -18.04
C GLU A 84 -5.01 28.39 -18.48
N ILE A 85 -4.05 28.86 -19.27
CA ILE A 85 -2.90 28.08 -19.72
C ILE A 85 -2.08 27.61 -18.51
N ASN A 86 -1.79 28.50 -17.57
CA ASN A 86 -1.06 28.17 -16.35
C ASN A 86 -1.82 27.19 -15.47
N ASN A 87 -3.14 27.32 -15.37
CA ASN A 87 -3.98 26.38 -14.64
C ASN A 87 -3.99 25.00 -15.28
N ASP A 88 -4.01 24.91 -16.61
CA ASP A 88 -3.91 23.63 -17.33
C ASP A 88 -2.56 22.96 -17.09
N ILE A 89 -1.46 23.71 -17.15
CA ILE A 89 -0.11 23.19 -16.88
C ILE A 89 -0.01 22.70 -15.43
N ALA A 90 -0.48 23.48 -14.46
CA ALA A 90 -0.47 23.09 -13.06
C ALA A 90 -1.34 21.83 -12.79
N ALA A 91 -2.44 21.69 -13.53
CA ALA A 91 -3.26 20.49 -13.44
C ALA A 91 -2.56 19.26 -14.03
N ILE A 92 -1.86 19.41 -15.16
CA ILE A 92 -1.06 18.35 -15.76
C ILE A 92 0.04 17.90 -14.80
N ASP A 93 0.77 18.83 -14.19
CA ASP A 93 1.83 18.49 -13.23
C ASP A 93 1.31 17.68 -12.04
N ARG A 94 0.15 18.04 -11.51
CA ARG A 94 -0.50 17.27 -10.44
C ARG A 94 -0.83 15.85 -10.89
N LEU A 95 -1.40 15.68 -12.10
CA LEU A 95 -1.72 14.37 -12.65
C LEU A 95 -0.46 13.52 -12.91
N LEU A 96 0.62 14.16 -13.39
CA LEU A 96 1.91 13.47 -13.56
C LEU A 96 2.51 13.02 -12.23
N GLN A 97 2.41 13.84 -11.19
CA GLN A 97 2.88 13.47 -9.85
C GLN A 97 2.02 12.35 -9.26
N GLU A 98 0.71 12.43 -9.35
CA GLU A 98 -0.20 11.37 -8.92
C GLU A 98 0.09 10.04 -9.62
N ASN A 99 0.31 10.06 -10.94
CA ASN A 99 0.70 8.86 -11.68
C ASN A 99 2.05 8.28 -11.21
N LYS A 100 3.02 9.12 -10.88
CA LYS A 100 4.30 8.70 -10.31
C LYS A 100 4.08 7.94 -8.99
N ASP A 101 3.22 8.47 -8.13
CA ASP A 101 2.93 7.87 -6.82
C ASP A 101 2.16 6.55 -6.97
N LYS A 102 1.20 6.49 -7.90
CA LYS A 102 0.47 5.27 -8.25
C LYS A 102 1.40 4.19 -8.84
N ILE A 103 2.33 4.56 -9.71
CA ILE A 103 3.34 3.63 -10.25
C ILE A 103 4.23 3.10 -9.12
N ALA A 104 4.63 3.93 -8.16
CA ALA A 104 5.39 3.48 -6.99
C ALA A 104 4.57 2.52 -6.11
N SER A 105 3.26 2.73 -5.98
CA SER A 105 2.32 1.79 -5.34
C SER A 105 2.28 0.45 -6.07
N LEU A 106 2.13 0.46 -7.40
CA LEU A 106 2.15 -0.74 -8.24
C LEU A 106 3.46 -1.54 -8.09
N GLN A 107 4.61 -0.86 -8.02
CA GLN A 107 5.90 -1.51 -7.79
C GLN A 107 5.97 -2.23 -6.44
N ARG A 108 5.45 -1.61 -5.39
CA ARG A 108 5.37 -2.23 -4.06
C ARG A 108 4.43 -3.43 -4.05
N ALA A 109 3.25 -3.30 -4.66
CA ALA A 109 2.28 -4.37 -4.81
C ALA A 109 2.87 -5.56 -5.61
N ALA A 110 3.55 -5.28 -6.72
CA ALA A 110 4.24 -6.29 -7.52
C ALA A 110 5.28 -7.05 -6.69
N ALA A 111 6.08 -6.35 -5.88
CA ALA A 111 7.06 -6.99 -5.00
C ALA A 111 6.41 -7.91 -3.95
N GLN A 112 5.26 -7.52 -3.40
CA GLN A 112 4.50 -8.34 -2.45
C GLN A 112 3.87 -9.57 -3.12
N LEU A 113 3.27 -9.40 -4.31
CA LEU A 113 2.70 -10.50 -5.09
C LEU A 113 3.78 -11.52 -5.50
N ARG A 114 4.98 -11.06 -5.89
CA ARG A 114 6.13 -11.92 -6.17
C ARG A 114 6.56 -12.71 -4.95
N LYS A 115 6.66 -12.08 -3.78
CA LYS A 115 6.95 -12.78 -2.51
C LYS A 115 5.90 -13.85 -2.17
N ALA A 116 4.67 -13.66 -2.61
CA ALA A 116 3.58 -14.61 -2.48
C ALA A 116 3.57 -15.70 -3.55
N ASN A 117 4.65 -15.84 -4.35
CA ASN A 117 4.84 -16.81 -5.44
C ASN A 117 3.78 -16.67 -6.56
N LEU A 118 3.28 -15.47 -6.82
CA LEU A 118 2.40 -15.21 -7.96
C LEU A 118 3.22 -14.79 -9.17
N ARG A 119 2.77 -15.22 -10.36
CA ARG A 119 3.36 -14.77 -11.63
C ARG A 119 2.87 -13.36 -11.91
N ILE A 120 3.79 -12.43 -12.05
CA ILE A 120 3.51 -11.00 -12.22
C ILE A 120 4.22 -10.39 -13.44
N ASP A 121 4.71 -11.24 -14.36
CA ASP A 121 5.47 -10.79 -15.56
C ASP A 121 4.68 -9.73 -16.35
N GLY A 122 3.37 -9.92 -16.49
CA GLY A 122 2.49 -8.96 -17.15
C GLY A 122 2.37 -7.63 -16.40
N LEU A 123 2.28 -7.66 -15.08
CA LEU A 123 2.23 -6.46 -14.24
C LEU A 123 3.56 -5.70 -14.29
N GLU A 124 4.69 -6.39 -14.26
CA GLU A 124 6.01 -5.76 -14.35
C GLU A 124 6.24 -5.10 -15.69
N LYS A 125 5.82 -5.76 -16.78
CA LYS A 125 5.83 -5.15 -18.11
C LYS A 125 4.96 -3.91 -18.15
N MET A 126 3.73 -3.98 -17.64
CA MET A 126 2.83 -2.84 -17.58
C MET A 126 3.41 -1.67 -16.78
N ILE A 127 4.02 -1.93 -15.63
CA ILE A 127 4.73 -0.92 -14.84
C ILE A 127 5.86 -0.27 -15.65
N GLY A 128 6.61 -1.07 -16.42
CA GLY A 128 7.64 -0.57 -17.33
C GLY A 128 7.06 0.35 -18.40
N ASP A 129 5.99 -0.06 -19.04
CA ASP A 129 5.29 0.70 -20.09
C ASP A 129 4.70 2.02 -19.52
N LEU A 130 4.11 1.98 -18.33
CA LEU A 130 3.57 3.18 -17.64
C LEU A 130 4.69 4.16 -17.25
N ASN A 131 5.83 3.67 -16.78
CA ASN A 131 6.99 4.53 -16.52
C ASN A 131 7.51 5.20 -17.78
N ALA A 132 7.57 4.47 -18.89
CA ALA A 132 7.99 5.03 -20.17
C ALA A 132 7.02 6.13 -20.67
N GLN A 133 5.71 5.87 -20.60
CA GLN A 133 4.68 6.85 -20.94
C GLN A 133 4.75 8.10 -20.04
N LEU A 134 4.98 7.91 -18.73
CA LEU A 134 5.11 9.02 -17.80
C LEU A 134 6.35 9.89 -18.12
N ALA A 135 7.46 9.25 -18.48
CA ALA A 135 8.68 9.97 -18.89
C ALA A 135 8.44 10.76 -20.18
N GLU A 136 7.80 10.12 -21.18
CA GLU A 136 7.44 10.78 -22.45
C GLU A 136 6.55 12.02 -22.21
N LYS A 137 5.51 11.87 -21.38
CA LYS A 137 4.62 12.98 -21.06
C LYS A 137 5.31 14.12 -20.30
N LYS A 138 6.25 13.81 -19.42
CA LYS A 138 7.07 14.85 -18.77
C LYS A 138 7.91 15.64 -19.75
N ASP A 139 8.52 14.96 -20.71
CA ASP A 139 9.32 15.59 -21.76
C ASP A 139 8.45 16.46 -22.68
N GLU A 140 7.25 15.99 -23.02
CA GLU A 140 6.29 16.72 -23.83
C GLU A 140 5.84 18.01 -23.13
N ILE A 141 5.49 17.95 -21.85
CA ILE A 141 5.14 19.12 -21.04
C ILE A 141 6.31 20.10 -20.92
N ALA A 142 7.54 19.61 -20.76
CA ALA A 142 8.72 20.46 -20.73
C ALA A 142 8.88 21.24 -22.04
N ARG A 143 8.67 20.59 -23.18
CA ARG A 143 8.70 21.24 -24.51
C ARG A 143 7.58 22.26 -24.68
N LEU A 144 6.36 21.91 -24.23
CA LEU A 144 5.22 22.83 -24.27
C LEU A 144 5.48 24.07 -23.42
N ARG A 145 6.05 23.92 -22.23
CA ARG A 145 6.47 25.05 -21.37
C ARG A 145 7.51 25.93 -22.05
N GLU A 146 8.53 25.34 -22.66
CA GLU A 146 9.54 26.07 -23.39
C GLU A 146 8.91 26.87 -24.54
N SER A 147 8.00 26.26 -25.29
CA SER A 147 7.26 26.91 -26.36
C SER A 147 6.40 28.07 -25.84
N LEU A 148 5.69 27.88 -24.73
CA LEU A 148 4.86 28.91 -24.09
C LEU A 148 5.71 30.07 -23.53
N ASN A 149 6.87 29.78 -22.94
CA ASN A 149 7.82 30.80 -22.50
C ASN A 149 8.33 31.65 -23.67
N LYS A 150 8.65 31.02 -24.79
CA LYS A 150 9.02 31.75 -26.02
C LYS A 150 7.88 32.63 -26.55
N MET A 151 6.64 32.30 -26.27
CA MET A 151 5.45 33.11 -26.62
C MET A 151 5.13 34.19 -25.57
N GLY A 152 5.96 34.41 -24.57
CA GLY A 152 5.81 35.41 -23.52
C GLY A 152 4.79 35.04 -22.45
N VAL A 153 4.59 33.71 -22.21
CA VAL A 153 3.75 33.21 -21.13
C VAL A 153 4.62 32.96 -19.90
N GLU A 154 4.39 33.74 -18.84
CA GLU A 154 5.07 33.52 -17.55
C GLU A 154 4.56 32.25 -16.87
N VAL A 155 5.29 31.13 -17.04
CA VAL A 155 4.98 29.86 -16.43
C VAL A 155 5.76 29.63 -15.11
N GLU A 156 6.77 30.48 -14.86
CA GLU A 156 7.78 30.27 -13.82
C GLU A 156 7.21 30.22 -12.38
N THR A 157 6.31 31.14 -12.05
CA THR A 157 5.72 31.24 -10.70
C THR A 157 4.86 30.04 -10.32
N LEU A 158 4.13 29.45 -11.27
CA LEU A 158 3.31 28.27 -11.00
C LEU A 158 4.12 26.99 -10.95
N THR A 159 5.22 26.91 -11.69
CA THR A 159 6.13 25.75 -11.62
C THR A 159 6.78 25.65 -10.24
N GLU A 160 7.17 26.78 -9.64
CA GLU A 160 7.69 26.82 -8.27
C GLU A 160 6.63 26.40 -7.25
N GLN A 161 5.39 26.90 -7.38
CA GLN A 161 4.30 26.51 -6.48
C GLN A 161 3.94 25.02 -6.57
N VAL A 162 3.92 24.48 -7.79
CA VAL A 162 3.67 23.03 -7.98
C VAL A 162 4.82 22.20 -7.45
N ALA A 163 6.06 22.63 -7.65
CA ALA A 163 7.23 21.95 -7.07
C ALA A 163 7.18 21.96 -5.54
N GLU A 164 6.80 23.09 -4.93
CA GLU A 164 6.63 23.19 -3.48
C GLU A 164 5.50 22.28 -2.96
N GLN A 165 4.35 22.27 -3.63
CA GLN A 165 3.25 21.38 -3.23
C GLN A 165 3.60 19.90 -3.40
N ASN A 166 4.34 19.55 -4.46
CA ASN A 166 4.81 18.18 -4.66
C ASN A 166 5.80 17.76 -3.57
N ALA A 167 6.74 18.65 -3.19
CA ALA A 167 7.66 18.41 -2.11
C ALA A 167 6.92 18.22 -0.76
N ARG A 168 5.91 19.05 -0.50
CA ARG A 168 5.04 18.91 0.69
C ARG A 168 4.27 17.58 0.68
N ALA A 169 3.73 17.16 -0.46
CA ALA A 169 3.03 15.89 -0.60
C ALA A 169 3.97 14.69 -0.37
N GLU A 170 5.20 14.75 -0.88
CA GLU A 170 6.22 13.73 -0.61
C GLU A 170 6.59 13.66 0.88
N THR A 171 6.74 14.82 1.53
CA THR A 171 7.01 14.89 2.98
C THR A 171 5.86 14.29 3.78
N LEU A 172 4.62 14.71 3.51
CA LEU A 172 3.43 14.18 4.20
C LEU A 172 3.25 12.67 3.98
N ASN A 173 3.55 12.18 2.78
CA ASN A 173 3.48 10.73 2.52
C ASN A 173 4.56 9.96 3.29
N THR A 174 5.76 10.54 3.43
CA THR A 174 6.83 9.94 4.24
C THR A 174 6.44 9.94 5.73
N GLU A 175 5.94 11.07 6.24
CA GLU A 175 5.45 11.18 7.61
C GLU A 175 4.28 10.22 7.89
N LYS A 176 3.37 10.08 6.94
CA LYS A 176 2.27 9.11 7.05
C LYS A 176 2.77 7.68 7.14
N VAL A 177 3.73 7.28 6.27
CA VAL A 177 4.32 5.93 6.31
C VAL A 177 5.07 5.71 7.63
N GLU A 178 5.74 6.73 8.14
CA GLU A 178 6.45 6.64 9.42
C GLU A 178 5.48 6.53 10.60
N LEU A 179 4.38 7.30 10.59
CA LEU A 179 3.30 7.19 11.58
C LEU A 179 2.58 5.84 11.51
N GLU A 180 2.30 5.33 10.31
CA GLU A 180 1.73 4.00 10.13
C GLU A 180 2.68 2.91 10.66
N ASN A 181 3.98 3.03 10.41
CA ASN A 181 4.98 2.13 10.97
C ASN A 181 5.05 2.22 12.51
N GLN A 182 4.95 3.42 13.08
CA GLN A 182 4.91 3.62 14.53
C GLN A 182 3.63 3.03 15.14
N LEU A 183 2.48 3.21 14.49
CA LEU A 183 1.19 2.64 14.93
C LEU A 183 1.17 1.11 14.87
N HIS A 184 1.87 0.52 13.89
CA HIS A 184 1.98 -0.93 13.74
C HIS A 184 3.19 -1.53 14.48
N THR A 185 3.93 -0.70 15.21
CA THR A 185 5.08 -1.15 16.01
C THR A 185 4.63 -1.44 17.43
N VAL A 186 4.68 -2.70 17.80
CA VAL A 186 4.36 -3.16 19.14
C VAL A 186 5.64 -3.58 19.85
N TYR A 187 5.87 -3.00 21.00
CA TYR A 187 6.97 -3.40 21.88
C TYR A 187 6.47 -4.44 22.87
N TYR A 188 7.21 -5.50 23.01
CA TYR A 188 6.88 -6.53 24.00
C TYR A 188 8.13 -6.97 24.74
N ILE A 189 7.93 -7.46 25.93
CA ILE A 189 8.95 -8.13 26.71
C ILE A 189 8.40 -9.46 27.24
N VAL A 190 9.23 -10.47 27.21
CA VAL A 190 8.93 -11.80 27.77
C VAL A 190 9.97 -12.10 28.83
N GLY A 191 9.53 -12.33 30.06
CA GLY A 191 10.39 -12.68 31.17
C GLY A 191 9.59 -13.26 32.33
N ALA A 192 10.29 -13.90 33.28
CA ALA A 192 9.65 -14.36 34.49
C ALA A 192 9.16 -13.18 35.35
N GLU A 193 8.00 -13.30 36.00
CA GLU A 193 7.42 -12.24 36.86
C GLU A 193 8.45 -11.65 37.83
N LYS A 194 9.30 -12.51 38.41
CA LYS A 194 10.34 -12.08 39.34
C LYS A 194 11.38 -11.17 38.69
N GLU A 195 11.84 -11.52 37.51
CA GLU A 195 12.86 -10.76 36.76
C GLU A 195 12.32 -9.39 36.34
N LEU A 196 11.07 -9.34 35.85
CA LEU A 196 10.41 -8.11 35.42
C LEU A 196 10.14 -7.17 36.61
N ARG A 197 9.91 -7.71 37.80
CA ARG A 197 9.77 -6.93 39.02
C ARG A 197 11.12 -6.42 39.56
N ASP A 198 12.13 -7.25 39.57
CA ASP A 198 13.49 -6.87 40.01
C ASP A 198 14.05 -5.77 39.10
N ALA A 199 13.69 -5.76 37.81
CA ALA A 199 13.98 -4.69 36.87
C ALA A 199 13.05 -3.46 36.99
N GLN A 200 12.12 -3.44 37.91
CA GLN A 200 11.13 -2.36 38.12
C GLN A 200 10.24 -2.06 36.88
N ILE A 201 10.01 -3.04 36.05
CA ILE A 201 9.19 -2.93 34.83
C ILE A 201 7.71 -3.11 35.17
N ILE A 202 7.40 -4.07 36.03
CA ILE A 202 6.04 -4.33 36.50
C ILE A 202 5.97 -4.22 38.02
N ASP A 203 4.84 -3.77 38.51
CA ASP A 203 4.49 -3.79 39.92
C ASP A 203 3.22 -4.62 40.18
N LYS A 204 3.13 -5.14 41.38
CA LYS A 204 2.01 -5.98 41.79
C LYS A 204 1.17 -5.26 42.80
N GLN A 205 0.04 -4.78 42.36
CA GLN A 205 -0.93 -4.09 43.22
C GLN A 205 -2.15 -4.95 43.52
N GLY A 206 -2.54 -4.95 44.78
CA GLY A 206 -3.78 -5.57 45.22
C GLY A 206 -3.59 -6.71 46.20
N PHE A 207 -4.45 -6.73 47.23
CA PHE A 207 -4.49 -7.77 48.26
C PHE A 207 -5.36 -8.95 47.84
N ILE A 208 -6.38 -8.71 47.03
CA ILE A 208 -7.29 -9.71 46.48
C ILE A 208 -7.47 -9.40 44.99
N GLY A 209 -6.97 -10.25 44.11
CA GLY A 209 -6.97 -10.00 42.66
C GLY A 209 -5.65 -9.34 42.23
N ARG A 210 -4.73 -10.16 41.79
CA ARG A 210 -3.35 -9.71 41.42
C ARG A 210 -3.38 -9.02 40.09
N THR A 211 -3.30 -7.69 40.10
CA THR A 211 -3.13 -6.89 38.88
C THR A 211 -1.65 -6.57 38.69
N LEU A 212 -1.13 -6.88 37.50
CA LEU A 212 0.20 -6.46 37.08
C LEU A 212 0.09 -5.13 36.35
N THR A 213 0.83 -4.12 36.81
CA THR A 213 0.86 -2.80 36.21
C THR A 213 2.26 -2.55 35.65
N VAL A 214 2.35 -2.07 34.41
CA VAL A 214 3.63 -1.67 33.82
C VAL A 214 3.98 -0.28 34.33
N ASN A 215 5.08 -0.14 35.08
CA ASN A 215 5.48 1.10 35.72
C ASN A 215 6.57 1.86 34.96
N ASN A 216 7.45 1.17 34.25
CA ASN A 216 8.58 1.80 33.59
C ASN A 216 8.99 1.05 32.32
N THR A 217 8.90 1.74 31.20
CA THR A 217 9.31 1.20 29.90
C THR A 217 10.74 1.62 29.49
N ASN A 218 11.39 2.52 30.24
CA ASN A 218 12.70 3.07 29.88
C ASN A 218 13.87 2.11 30.12
N ASN A 219 13.67 1.04 30.89
CA ASN A 219 14.71 0.06 31.23
C ASN A 219 14.60 -1.23 30.40
N LEU A 220 13.86 -1.18 29.28
CA LEU A 220 13.55 -2.35 28.47
C LEU A 220 14.48 -2.44 27.25
N GLU A 221 15.18 -3.56 27.12
CA GLU A 221 15.57 -4.05 25.80
C GLU A 221 14.31 -4.62 25.14
N LEU A 222 13.58 -3.79 24.41
CA LEU A 222 12.33 -4.16 23.78
C LEU A 222 12.60 -4.89 22.48
N SER A 223 12.00 -6.07 22.31
CA SER A 223 11.94 -6.73 21.02
C SER A 223 10.88 -6.07 20.15
N LEU A 224 11.25 -5.70 18.93
CA LEU A 224 10.40 -5.04 17.96
C LEU A 224 9.72 -6.08 17.07
N ILE A 225 8.38 -6.05 16.99
CA ILE A 225 7.62 -6.75 15.96
C ILE A 225 6.91 -5.71 15.09
N HIS A 226 7.14 -5.82 13.79
CA HIS A 226 6.31 -5.15 12.78
C HIS A 226 5.12 -6.05 12.42
N ILE A 227 3.93 -5.59 12.66
CA ILE A 227 2.65 -6.23 12.29
C ILE A 227 2.17 -5.67 10.96
#